data_454ac67f15e49da97b7fe35af21a9ce5
#
_entry.id   454ac67f15e49da97b7fe35af21a9ce5
#
_cell.length_a   1.000
_cell.length_b   1.000
_cell.length_c   1.000
_cell.angle_alpha   90.00
_cell.angle_beta   90.00
_cell.angle_gamma   90.00
#
_symmetry.space_group_name_H-M   'P 1'
#
loop_
_entity.id
_entity.type
_entity.pdbx_description
1 polymer ?
#
loop_
_entity_poly.entity_id
_entity_poly.type
_entity_poly.pdbx_seq_one_letter_code
_entity_poly.pdbx_strand_id
1 'polypeptide(L)'
;MKVLAFLIFLFINYILKAAILPNFLPINFIFNMTLCLVVSLALLAKSREGLIWTIVVAILNDLLAHEVLFLNLFLFIIIYLIIYFIRDNINMENLLSIAIVNIVVYLFYIIFSYILLSFMGVDIIISHLAKNIFSIKIVFVALYGVLSYLISKRIFRYKNYDI
;
A
#
# COMPACT_ATOMS: atom_id res chain seq x y z
N MET A 1 18.34 5.50 -13.76
CA MET A 1 17.00 5.72 -14.35
C MET A 1 15.86 5.12 -13.51
N LYS A 2 15.92 3.86 -13.03
CA LYS A 2 14.82 3.23 -12.25
C LYS A 2 14.50 3.96 -10.95
N VAL A 3 15.51 4.32 -10.18
CA VAL A 3 15.37 5.05 -8.91
C VAL A 3 14.67 6.39 -9.12
N LEU A 4 15.06 7.15 -10.14
CA LEU A 4 14.44 8.43 -10.46
C LEU A 4 12.98 8.25 -10.87
N ALA A 5 12.68 7.26 -11.73
CA ALA A 5 11.31 6.97 -12.14
C ALA A 5 10.42 6.57 -10.96
N PHE A 6 10.96 5.78 -10.01
CA PHE A 6 10.23 5.42 -8.82
C PHE A 6 10.01 6.61 -7.88
N LEU A 7 11.01 7.48 -7.70
CA LEU A 7 10.87 8.71 -6.91
C LEU A 7 9.80 9.65 -7.49
N ILE A 8 9.78 9.82 -8.81
CA ILE A 8 8.73 10.60 -9.50
C ILE A 8 7.36 9.97 -9.25
N PHE A 9 7.23 8.66 -9.40
CA PHE A 9 5.98 7.96 -9.15
C PHE A 9 5.52 8.10 -7.69
N LEU A 10 6.43 7.97 -6.75
CA LEU A 10 6.19 8.16 -5.33
C LEU A 10 5.73 9.60 -5.02
N PHE A 11 6.40 10.58 -5.61
CA PHE A 11 6.03 11.99 -5.45
C PHE A 11 4.64 12.29 -6.00
N ILE A 12 4.33 11.79 -7.20
CA ILE A 12 2.98 11.91 -7.78
C ILE A 12 1.92 11.26 -6.86
N ASN A 13 2.23 10.08 -6.31
CA ASN A 13 1.34 9.39 -5.37
C ASN A 13 1.03 10.25 -4.14
N TYR A 14 2.03 10.93 -3.57
CA TYR A 14 1.82 11.82 -2.43
C TYR A 14 1.05 13.08 -2.78
N ILE A 15 1.31 13.70 -3.94
CA ILE A 15 0.52 14.86 -4.41
C ILE A 15 -0.95 14.46 -4.60
N LEU A 16 -1.19 13.31 -5.24
CA LEU A 16 -2.55 12.80 -5.42
C LEU A 16 -3.24 12.59 -4.06
N LYS A 17 -2.56 11.95 -3.11
CA LYS A 17 -3.11 11.67 -1.78
C LYS A 17 -3.36 12.95 -0.97
N ALA A 18 -2.40 13.88 -0.95
CA ALA A 18 -2.43 15.03 -0.05
C ALA A 18 -3.20 16.24 -0.61
N ALA A 19 -3.12 16.47 -1.92
CA ALA A 19 -3.65 17.69 -2.52
C ALA A 19 -4.86 17.44 -3.44
N ILE A 20 -4.85 16.36 -4.23
CA ILE A 20 -5.87 16.18 -5.27
C ILE A 20 -7.09 15.46 -4.71
N LEU A 21 -6.91 14.28 -4.13
CA LEU A 21 -8.04 13.47 -3.66
C LEU A 21 -8.93 14.16 -2.63
N PRO A 22 -8.41 14.87 -1.61
CA PRO A 22 -9.27 15.55 -0.63
C PRO A 22 -10.12 16.66 -1.23
N ASN A 23 -9.69 17.27 -2.34
CA ASN A 23 -10.43 18.35 -3.00
C ASN A 23 -11.51 17.84 -3.96
N PHE A 24 -11.35 16.63 -4.50
CA PHE A 24 -12.26 16.09 -5.51
C PHE A 24 -13.16 14.96 -4.99
N LEU A 25 -12.75 14.28 -3.92
CA LEU A 25 -13.47 13.14 -3.38
C LEU A 25 -13.90 13.37 -1.94
N PRO A 26 -15.13 12.96 -1.57
CA PRO A 26 -15.54 12.93 -0.17
C PRO A 26 -14.60 12.04 0.66
N ILE A 27 -14.43 12.36 1.94
CA ILE A 27 -13.55 11.62 2.88
C ILE A 27 -13.80 10.10 2.85
N ASN A 28 -15.05 9.70 2.60
CA ASN A 28 -15.43 8.30 2.53
C ASN A 28 -14.79 7.52 1.35
N PHE A 29 -14.22 8.21 0.37
CA PHE A 29 -13.57 7.60 -0.80
C PHE A 29 -12.05 7.60 -0.68
N ILE A 30 -11.48 8.35 0.26
CA ILE A 30 -10.04 8.43 0.46
C ILE A 30 -9.55 7.15 1.11
N PHE A 31 -8.61 6.49 0.47
CA PHE A 31 -7.97 5.25 0.91
C PHE A 31 -6.44 5.42 0.97
N ASN A 32 -5.77 4.49 1.61
CA ASN A 32 -4.31 4.55 1.73
C ASN A 32 -3.63 4.08 0.43
N MET A 33 -3.39 5.02 -0.50
CA MET A 33 -2.73 4.76 -1.79
C MET A 33 -1.31 4.21 -1.63
N THR A 34 -0.61 4.63 -0.57
CA THR A 34 0.76 4.18 -0.29
C THR A 34 0.83 2.70 0.05
N LEU A 35 -0.25 2.14 0.62
CA LEU A 35 -0.36 0.70 0.87
C LEU A 35 -0.30 -0.10 -0.44
N CYS A 36 -1.01 0.34 -1.48
CA CYS A 36 -0.99 -0.32 -2.80
C CYS A 36 0.41 -0.28 -3.43
N LEU A 37 1.18 0.78 -3.17
CA LEU A 37 2.58 0.88 -3.56
C LEU A 37 3.44 -0.16 -2.85
N VAL A 38 3.28 -0.34 -1.54
CA VAL A 38 4.00 -1.35 -0.75
C VAL A 38 3.70 -2.77 -1.26
N VAL A 39 2.43 -3.06 -1.58
CA VAL A 39 2.04 -4.34 -2.19
C VAL A 39 2.77 -4.55 -3.52
N SER A 40 2.80 -3.53 -4.37
CA SER A 40 3.47 -3.60 -5.67
C SER A 40 4.98 -3.81 -5.54
N LEU A 41 5.62 -3.17 -4.54
CA LEU A 41 7.03 -3.36 -4.23
C LEU A 41 7.32 -4.79 -3.76
N ALA A 42 6.47 -5.33 -2.88
CA ALA A 42 6.64 -6.69 -2.36
C ALA A 42 6.53 -7.75 -3.45
N LEU A 43 5.65 -7.54 -4.43
CA LEU A 43 5.46 -8.44 -5.56
C LEU A 43 6.60 -8.38 -6.59
N LEU A 44 7.16 -7.19 -6.86
CA LEU A 44 7.99 -6.94 -8.04
C LEU A 44 9.47 -6.68 -7.73
N ALA A 45 9.79 -6.12 -6.56
CA ALA A 45 11.14 -5.72 -6.24
C ALA A 45 11.97 -6.88 -5.67
N LYS A 46 13.31 -6.78 -5.82
CA LYS A 46 14.23 -7.67 -5.10
C LYS A 46 14.13 -7.41 -3.60
N SER A 47 14.34 -8.45 -2.79
CA SER A 47 14.16 -8.42 -1.34
C SER A 47 14.77 -7.18 -0.67
N ARG A 48 16.04 -6.88 -0.88
CA ARG A 48 16.71 -5.73 -0.25
C ARG A 48 16.22 -4.39 -0.78
N GLU A 49 16.09 -4.26 -2.09
CA GLU A 49 15.64 -3.00 -2.71
C GLU A 49 14.19 -2.70 -2.33
N GLY A 50 13.31 -3.72 -2.39
CA GLY A 50 11.91 -3.55 -2.03
C GLY A 50 11.71 -3.17 -0.57
N LEU A 51 12.47 -3.78 0.34
CA LEU A 51 12.41 -3.46 1.76
C LEU A 51 12.86 -2.03 2.05
N ILE A 52 13.98 -1.59 1.45
CA ILE A 52 14.47 -0.21 1.59
C ILE A 52 13.41 0.79 1.12
N TRP A 53 12.82 0.56 -0.07
CA TRP A 53 11.77 1.45 -0.58
C TRP A 53 10.51 1.41 0.27
N THR A 54 10.15 0.27 0.82
CA THR A 54 9.02 0.16 1.76
C THR A 54 9.24 0.99 3.01
N ILE A 55 10.44 0.96 3.58
CA ILE A 55 10.81 1.79 4.74
C ILE A 55 10.72 3.29 4.38
N VAL A 56 11.27 3.71 3.24
CA VAL A 56 11.19 5.10 2.79
C VAL A 56 9.72 5.55 2.62
N VAL A 57 8.92 4.74 1.95
CA VAL A 57 7.49 5.02 1.74
C VAL A 57 6.74 5.10 3.08
N ALA A 58 7.05 4.21 4.01
CA ALA A 58 6.41 4.17 5.33
C ALA A 58 6.75 5.41 6.17
N ILE A 59 8.04 5.79 6.24
CA ILE A 59 8.48 6.99 6.96
C ILE A 59 7.82 8.25 6.38
N LEU A 60 7.81 8.39 5.06
CA LEU A 60 7.15 9.52 4.40
C LEU A 60 5.65 9.55 4.69
N ASN A 61 5.01 8.37 4.73
CA ASN A 61 3.60 8.29 5.06
C ASN A 61 3.31 8.71 6.50
N ASP A 62 4.12 8.27 7.45
CA ASP A 62 3.99 8.65 8.87
C ASP A 62 4.23 10.15 9.10
N LEU A 63 5.21 10.73 8.41
CA LEU A 63 5.50 12.17 8.50
C LEU A 63 4.38 13.05 7.93
N LEU A 64 3.69 12.60 6.89
CA LEU A 64 2.65 13.37 6.19
C LEU A 64 1.24 13.11 6.74
N ALA A 65 1.00 11.98 7.37
CA ALA A 65 -0.34 11.61 7.83
C ALA A 65 -0.73 12.24 9.18
N HIS A 66 0.22 12.81 9.93
CA HIS A 66 0.04 13.38 11.28
C HIS A 66 -0.65 12.43 12.27
N GLU A 67 -0.68 11.14 11.96
CA GLU A 67 -1.20 10.08 12.81
C GLU A 67 -0.14 9.64 13.83
N VAL A 68 -0.32 8.47 14.41
CA VAL A 68 0.64 7.92 15.36
C VAL A 68 1.95 7.61 14.64
N LEU A 69 3.05 8.23 15.09
CA LEU A 69 4.38 8.02 14.55
C LEU A 69 4.77 6.53 14.59
N PHE A 70 5.40 6.05 13.53
CA PHE A 70 5.88 4.68 13.33
C PHE A 70 4.80 3.58 13.17
N LEU A 71 3.51 3.91 13.23
CA LEU A 71 2.45 2.91 13.03
C LEU A 71 2.48 2.35 11.62
N ASN A 72 2.52 3.21 10.60
CA ASN A 72 2.60 2.76 9.21
C ASN A 72 3.94 2.10 8.91
N LEU A 73 5.05 2.57 9.52
CA LEU A 73 6.35 1.94 9.37
C LEU A 73 6.30 0.47 9.78
N PHE A 74 5.75 0.18 10.96
CA PHE A 74 5.63 -1.18 11.47
C PHE A 74 4.72 -2.04 10.59
N LEU A 75 3.52 -1.54 10.27
CA LEU A 75 2.54 -2.26 9.47
C LEU A 75 3.04 -2.53 8.04
N PHE A 76 3.65 -1.55 7.38
CA PHE A 76 4.11 -1.71 6.01
C PHE A 76 5.26 -2.69 5.89
N ILE A 77 6.16 -2.75 6.88
CA ILE A 77 7.23 -3.76 6.91
C ILE A 77 6.64 -5.16 7.06
N ILE A 78 5.69 -5.35 7.99
CA ILE A 78 5.03 -6.66 8.17
C ILE A 78 4.32 -7.08 6.89
N ILE A 79 3.52 -6.19 6.30
CA ILE A 79 2.79 -6.45 5.06
C ILE A 79 3.76 -6.81 3.93
N TYR A 80 4.85 -6.04 3.79
CA TYR A 80 5.87 -6.31 2.80
C TYR A 80 6.44 -7.73 2.96
N LEU A 81 6.82 -8.12 4.17
CA LEU A 81 7.39 -9.44 4.45
C LEU A 81 6.38 -10.56 4.15
N ILE A 82 5.13 -10.43 4.62
CA ILE A 82 4.09 -11.43 4.35
C ILE A 82 3.93 -11.65 2.85
N ILE A 83 3.75 -10.56 2.08
CA ILE A 83 3.53 -10.66 0.64
C ILE A 83 4.78 -11.21 -0.06
N TYR A 84 5.96 -10.77 0.36
CA TYR A 84 7.22 -11.25 -0.20
C TYR A 84 7.38 -12.76 -0.06
N PHE A 85 6.98 -13.34 1.08
CA PHE A 85 7.04 -14.78 1.30
C PHE A 85 6.00 -15.58 0.51
N ILE A 86 4.82 -15.01 0.26
CA ILE A 86 3.74 -15.71 -0.46
C ILE A 86 3.70 -15.38 -1.95
N ARG A 87 4.52 -14.45 -2.44
CA ARG A 87 4.46 -13.92 -3.81
C ARG A 87 4.59 -14.98 -4.90
N ASP A 88 5.38 -16.04 -4.64
CA ASP A 88 5.61 -17.10 -5.62
C ASP A 88 4.34 -17.95 -5.85
N ASN A 89 3.39 -17.90 -4.91
CA ASN A 89 2.08 -18.54 -5.03
C ASN A 89 1.02 -17.63 -5.70
N ILE A 90 1.36 -16.36 -5.96
CA ILE A 90 0.44 -15.38 -6.54
C ILE A 90 0.64 -15.35 -8.05
N ASN A 91 -0.46 -15.56 -8.80
CA ASN A 91 -0.41 -15.41 -10.25
C ASN A 91 -0.30 -13.93 -10.64
N MET A 92 0.94 -13.48 -10.90
CA MET A 92 1.26 -12.07 -11.24
C MET A 92 0.86 -11.67 -12.66
N GLU A 93 0.46 -12.61 -13.51
CA GLU A 93 -0.03 -12.31 -14.86
C GLU A 93 -1.52 -11.96 -14.84
N ASN A 94 -2.25 -12.47 -13.85
CA ASN A 94 -3.67 -12.21 -13.71
C ASN A 94 -3.94 -10.95 -12.87
N LEU A 95 -4.45 -9.91 -13.50
CA LEU A 95 -4.78 -8.63 -12.85
C LEU A 95 -5.84 -8.79 -11.75
N LEU A 96 -6.74 -9.76 -11.88
CA LEU A 96 -7.75 -10.05 -10.86
C LEU A 96 -7.07 -10.59 -9.58
N SER A 97 -6.05 -11.43 -9.71
CA SER A 97 -5.26 -11.90 -8.55
C SER A 97 -4.59 -10.73 -7.83
N ILE A 98 -4.04 -9.76 -8.58
CA ILE A 98 -3.44 -8.55 -8.01
C ILE A 98 -4.47 -7.69 -7.29
N ALA A 99 -5.68 -7.54 -7.86
CA ALA A 99 -6.77 -6.81 -7.22
C ALA A 99 -7.17 -7.47 -5.89
N ILE A 100 -7.34 -8.79 -5.87
CA ILE A 100 -7.69 -9.57 -4.67
C ILE A 100 -6.61 -9.40 -3.59
N VAL A 101 -5.33 -9.51 -3.95
CA VAL A 101 -4.22 -9.31 -2.99
C VAL A 101 -4.30 -7.93 -2.36
N ASN A 102 -4.53 -6.87 -3.15
CA ASN A 102 -4.66 -5.51 -2.63
C ASN A 102 -5.85 -5.37 -1.67
N ILE A 103 -6.99 -5.99 -1.97
CA ILE A 103 -8.17 -5.98 -1.09
C ILE A 103 -7.85 -6.69 0.23
N VAL A 104 -7.30 -7.90 0.18
CA VAL A 104 -6.97 -8.68 1.37
C VAL A 104 -5.98 -7.94 2.25
N VAL A 105 -4.95 -7.36 1.65
CA VAL A 105 -3.95 -6.56 2.37
C VAL A 105 -4.56 -5.30 2.99
N TYR A 106 -5.47 -4.64 2.30
CA TYR A 106 -6.18 -3.48 2.83
C TYR A 106 -7.03 -3.83 4.05
N LEU A 107 -7.75 -4.95 4.01
CA LEU A 107 -8.52 -5.45 5.14
C LEU A 107 -7.61 -5.79 6.33
N PHE A 108 -6.51 -6.49 6.05
CA PHE A 108 -5.50 -6.79 7.07
C PHE A 108 -4.94 -5.50 7.71
N TYR A 109 -4.57 -4.51 6.89
CA TYR A 109 -4.06 -3.22 7.36
C TYR A 109 -5.07 -2.51 8.27
N ILE A 110 -6.35 -2.45 7.90
CA ILE A 110 -7.38 -1.84 8.74
C ILE A 110 -7.48 -2.57 10.07
N ILE A 111 -7.67 -3.87 10.06
CA ILE A 111 -7.84 -4.66 11.29
C ILE A 111 -6.64 -4.49 12.22
N PHE A 112 -5.43 -4.65 11.70
CA PHE A 112 -4.21 -4.54 12.50
C PHE A 112 -3.94 -3.11 12.99
N SER A 113 -4.23 -2.08 12.19
CA SER A 113 -4.10 -0.69 12.64
C SER A 113 -5.02 -0.40 13.83
N TYR A 114 -6.26 -0.89 13.80
CA TYR A 114 -7.19 -0.74 14.91
C TYR A 114 -6.73 -1.51 16.17
N ILE A 115 -6.21 -2.71 16.01
CA ILE A 115 -5.66 -3.49 17.14
C ILE A 115 -4.50 -2.72 17.79
N LEU A 116 -3.54 -2.22 16.99
CA LEU A 116 -2.40 -1.47 17.50
C LEU A 116 -2.81 -0.17 18.20
N LEU A 117 -3.75 0.59 17.60
CA LEU A 117 -4.28 1.81 18.22
C LEU A 117 -4.97 1.52 19.55
N SER A 118 -5.70 0.40 19.66
CA SER A 118 -6.30 -0.05 20.93
C SER A 118 -5.25 -0.32 21.99
N PHE A 119 -4.14 -0.98 21.63
CA PHE A 119 -3.02 -1.19 22.56
C PHE A 119 -2.34 0.11 22.99
N MET A 120 -2.39 1.15 22.17
CA MET A 120 -1.85 2.47 22.50
C MET A 120 -2.82 3.34 23.34
N GLY A 121 -3.97 2.79 23.74
CA GLY A 121 -4.96 3.48 24.57
C GLY A 121 -5.83 4.47 23.82
N VAL A 122 -5.90 4.38 22.49
CA VAL A 122 -6.82 5.18 21.68
C VAL A 122 -8.20 4.53 21.71
N ASP A 123 -9.22 5.28 22.15
CA ASP A 123 -10.59 4.79 22.16
C ASP A 123 -11.10 4.50 20.76
N ILE A 124 -11.43 3.24 20.52
CA ILE A 124 -11.87 2.76 19.21
C ILE A 124 -13.37 2.51 19.20
N ILE A 125 -14.06 3.17 18.29
CA ILE A 125 -15.47 2.94 18.04
C ILE A 125 -15.59 1.84 16.98
N ILE A 126 -16.04 0.64 17.37
CA ILE A 126 -16.19 -0.55 16.51
C ILE A 126 -17.04 -0.24 15.26
N SER A 127 -18.01 0.66 15.34
CA SER A 127 -18.82 1.06 14.18
C SER A 127 -17.99 1.73 13.07
N HIS A 128 -16.90 2.43 13.40
CA HIS A 128 -15.98 3.01 12.42
C HIS A 128 -15.18 1.94 11.69
N LEU A 129 -14.77 0.89 12.40
CA LEU A 129 -14.11 -0.26 11.79
C LEU A 129 -15.02 -0.95 10.77
N ALA A 130 -16.27 -1.24 11.14
CA ALA A 130 -17.24 -1.85 10.24
C ALA A 130 -17.49 -0.98 9.00
N LYS A 131 -17.67 0.33 9.16
CA LYS A 131 -17.84 1.28 8.04
C LYS A 131 -16.61 1.30 7.10
N ASN A 132 -15.41 1.19 7.62
CA ASN A 132 -14.20 1.16 6.79
C ASN A 132 -14.05 -0.16 6.03
N ILE A 133 -14.40 -1.30 6.64
CA ILE A 133 -14.36 -2.62 6.00
C ILE A 133 -15.39 -2.70 4.85
N PHE A 134 -16.62 -2.24 5.07
CA PHE A 134 -17.69 -2.32 4.08
C PHE A 134 -17.83 -1.05 3.23
N SER A 135 -16.74 -0.29 3.07
CA SER A 135 -16.78 0.96 2.32
C SER A 135 -16.47 0.75 0.83
N ILE A 136 -16.95 1.67 0.02
CA ILE A 136 -16.62 1.77 -1.41
C ILE A 136 -15.11 1.91 -1.66
N LYS A 137 -14.32 2.23 -0.62
CA LYS A 137 -12.85 2.30 -0.65
C LYS A 137 -12.22 1.01 -1.20
N ILE A 138 -12.84 -0.15 -0.93
CA ILE A 138 -12.35 -1.44 -1.43
C ILE A 138 -12.24 -1.45 -2.96
N VAL A 139 -13.23 -0.89 -3.65
CA VAL A 139 -13.22 -0.82 -5.12
C VAL A 139 -12.07 0.07 -5.61
N PHE A 140 -11.87 1.22 -4.96
CA PHE A 140 -10.76 2.12 -5.30
C PHE A 140 -9.40 1.50 -4.99
N VAL A 141 -9.27 0.76 -3.89
CA VAL A 141 -8.04 0.00 -3.54
C VAL A 141 -7.74 -1.04 -4.61
N ALA A 142 -8.74 -1.79 -5.07
CA ALA A 142 -8.57 -2.79 -6.12
C ALA A 142 -8.09 -2.15 -7.44
N LEU A 143 -8.77 -1.10 -7.89
CA LEU A 143 -8.44 -0.40 -9.13
C LEU A 143 -7.07 0.25 -9.06
N TYR A 144 -6.80 1.00 -7.99
CA TYR A 144 -5.53 1.67 -7.81
C TYR A 144 -4.38 0.68 -7.56
N GLY A 145 -4.64 -0.42 -6.87
CA GLY A 145 -3.68 -1.49 -6.66
C GLY A 145 -3.20 -2.11 -7.96
N VAL A 146 -4.11 -2.39 -8.89
CA VAL A 146 -3.76 -2.86 -10.23
C VAL A 146 -2.97 -1.81 -11.01
N LEU A 147 -3.40 -0.55 -10.97
CA LEU A 147 -2.70 0.55 -11.65
C LEU A 147 -1.28 0.74 -11.11
N SER A 148 -1.12 0.76 -9.78
CA SER A 148 0.16 0.89 -9.10
C SER A 148 1.09 -0.29 -9.43
N TYR A 149 0.54 -1.52 -9.50
CA TYR A 149 1.27 -2.70 -9.94
C TYR A 149 1.76 -2.58 -11.39
N LEU A 150 0.92 -2.16 -12.33
CA LEU A 150 1.29 -1.99 -13.73
C LEU A 150 2.39 -0.95 -13.93
N ILE A 151 2.30 0.19 -13.23
CA ILE A 151 3.34 1.23 -13.26
C ILE A 151 4.63 0.68 -12.67
N SER A 152 4.57 0.06 -11.49
CA SER A 152 5.73 -0.53 -10.82
C SER A 152 6.37 -1.64 -11.66
N LYS A 153 5.57 -2.45 -12.35
CA LYS A 153 6.06 -3.49 -13.28
C LYS A 153 6.90 -2.90 -14.41
N ARG A 154 6.56 -1.71 -14.92
CA ARG A 154 7.37 -1.00 -15.93
C ARG A 154 8.68 -0.48 -15.36
N ILE A 155 8.67 0.00 -14.10
CA ILE A 155 9.84 0.58 -13.43
C ILE A 155 10.81 -0.53 -12.99
N PHE A 156 10.28 -1.57 -12.34
CA PHE A 156 11.06 -2.68 -11.78
C PHE A 156 11.20 -3.88 -12.70
N ARG A 157 10.72 -3.79 -13.97
CA ARG A 157 10.82 -4.89 -14.93
C ARG A 157 12.26 -5.37 -15.01
N TYR A 158 12.59 -6.32 -14.15
CA TYR A 158 13.82 -7.06 -14.20
C TYR A 158 13.75 -7.96 -15.42
N LYS A 159 14.74 -7.89 -16.29
CA LYS A 159 15.04 -8.95 -17.23
C LYS A 159 15.31 -10.22 -16.44
N ASN A 160 14.26 -10.99 -16.15
CA ASN A 160 14.41 -12.42 -15.93
C ASN A 160 14.47 -13.08 -17.31
N TYR A 161 15.52 -12.80 -18.04
CA TYR A 161 15.94 -13.55 -19.20
C TYR A 161 17.46 -13.65 -19.09
N ASP A 162 17.90 -14.56 -18.26
CA ASP A 162 19.17 -15.26 -18.35
C ASP A 162 19.04 -16.51 -17.50
N ILE A 163 18.45 -17.54 -18.10
CA ILE A 163 18.74 -18.96 -17.84
C ILE A 163 19.22 -19.51 -19.15
#